data_bc44f7764e827c3d661ed107c7f248f5
#
_entry.id   bc44f7764e827c3d661ed107c7f248f5
#
_cell.length_a   1.000
_cell.length_b   1.000
_cell.length_c   1.000
_cell.angle_alpha   90.00
_cell.angle_beta   90.00
_cell.angle_gamma   90.00
#
_symmetry.space_group_name_H-M   'P 1'
#
loop_
_entity.id
_entity.type
_entity.pdbx_description
1 polymer ?
#
loop_
_entity_poly.entity_id
_entity_poly.type
_entity_poly.pdbx_seq_one_letter_code
_entity_poly.pdbx_strand_id
1 'polypeptide(L)'
;MATETQTRKSADVRRDEIVEAARVEFAIGGLHGTSTEDIARRAGVSQPYVFRLFGTKKELFLETVRRGFRHVLEVFQEAAAANREGDVFLSMGHAYGDVRRDRASLMFQMQAYAACEDPDVRKVVREEFAQIYRFVESVSGGDDEKVQEFFKTGMFINVAAAMDLGALDSPWAHSFLKGCLQEQ
;
A
#
# COMPACT_ATOMS: atom_id res chain seq x y z
N MET A 1 -5.55 -21.40 -31.56
CA MET A 1 -5.15 -21.41 -30.13
C MET A 1 -4.19 -20.28 -29.73
N ALA A 2 -3.36 -19.72 -30.62
CA ALA A 2 -2.46 -18.61 -30.29
C ALA A 2 -3.15 -17.25 -30.01
N THR A 3 -4.33 -17.01 -30.59
CA THR A 3 -5.04 -15.73 -30.49
C THR A 3 -5.66 -15.45 -29.11
N GLU A 4 -6.14 -16.48 -28.43
CA GLU A 4 -6.80 -16.36 -27.12
C GLU A 4 -5.82 -16.04 -26.00
N THR A 5 -4.62 -16.64 -26.04
CA THR A 5 -3.57 -16.42 -25.04
C THR A 5 -2.98 -14.99 -25.15
N GLN A 6 -2.85 -14.48 -26.37
CA GLN A 6 -2.33 -13.12 -26.60
C GLN A 6 -3.33 -12.04 -26.21
N THR A 7 -4.62 -12.27 -26.42
CA THR A 7 -5.71 -11.36 -26.01
C THR A 7 -5.82 -11.31 -24.47
N ARG A 8 -5.66 -12.43 -23.80
CA ARG A 8 -5.70 -12.52 -22.33
C ARG A 8 -4.51 -11.81 -21.66
N LYS A 9 -3.29 -12.01 -22.18
CA LYS A 9 -2.10 -11.25 -21.71
C LYS A 9 -2.26 -9.75 -21.87
N SER A 10 -2.82 -9.29 -22.96
CA SER A 10 -3.09 -7.87 -23.20
C SER A 10 -4.14 -7.30 -22.25
N ALA A 11 -5.16 -8.08 -21.86
CA ALA A 11 -6.18 -7.66 -20.90
C ALA A 11 -5.65 -7.55 -19.46
N ASP A 12 -4.82 -8.51 -19.04
CA ASP A 12 -4.19 -8.49 -17.71
C ASP A 12 -3.21 -7.32 -17.57
N VAL A 13 -2.37 -7.08 -18.59
CA VAL A 13 -1.47 -5.91 -18.62
C VAL A 13 -2.25 -4.60 -18.55
N ARG A 14 -3.37 -4.49 -19.29
CA ARG A 14 -4.22 -3.30 -19.26
C ARG A 14 -4.92 -3.11 -17.90
N ARG A 15 -5.31 -4.20 -17.27
CA ARG A 15 -5.87 -4.18 -15.92
C ARG A 15 -4.85 -3.63 -14.93
N ASP A 16 -3.61 -4.06 -15.02
CA ASP A 16 -2.50 -3.60 -14.19
C ASP A 16 -2.21 -2.11 -14.39
N GLU A 17 -2.16 -1.65 -15.63
CA GLU A 17 -1.96 -0.23 -15.97
C GLU A 17 -3.08 0.67 -15.40
N ILE A 18 -4.34 0.20 -15.43
CA ILE A 18 -5.47 0.95 -14.88
C ILE A 18 -5.41 0.98 -13.34
N VAL A 19 -5.07 -0.13 -12.68
CA VAL A 19 -4.92 -0.16 -11.22
C VAL A 19 -3.79 0.75 -10.76
N GLU A 20 -2.68 0.79 -11.49
CA GLU A 20 -1.57 1.71 -11.20
C GLU A 20 -1.98 3.19 -11.38
N ALA A 21 -2.68 3.51 -12.45
CA ALA A 21 -3.24 4.84 -12.65
C ALA A 21 -4.25 5.21 -11.54
N ALA A 22 -5.10 4.26 -11.13
CA ALA A 22 -6.07 4.42 -10.07
C ALA A 22 -5.40 4.68 -8.72
N ARG A 23 -4.30 3.99 -8.41
CA ARG A 23 -3.52 4.20 -7.19
C ARG A 23 -3.08 5.67 -7.06
N VAL A 24 -2.57 6.25 -8.14
CA VAL A 24 -2.11 7.64 -8.14
C VAL A 24 -3.28 8.62 -7.97
N GLU A 25 -4.38 8.42 -8.69
CA GLU A 25 -5.54 9.30 -8.59
C GLU A 25 -6.26 9.17 -7.23
N PHE A 26 -6.42 7.95 -6.72
CA PHE A 26 -7.00 7.73 -5.40
C PHE A 26 -6.10 8.24 -4.25
N ALA A 27 -4.79 8.28 -4.44
CA ALA A 27 -3.88 8.90 -3.47
C ALA A 27 -4.19 10.40 -3.26
N ILE A 28 -4.68 11.08 -4.29
CA ILE A 28 -5.03 12.51 -4.27
C ILE A 28 -6.45 12.73 -3.77
N GLY A 29 -7.44 12.06 -4.39
CA GLY A 29 -8.86 12.37 -4.20
C GLY A 29 -9.62 11.36 -3.30
N GLY A 30 -8.97 10.28 -2.88
CA GLY A 30 -9.63 9.20 -2.14
C GLY A 30 -10.74 8.52 -2.95
N LEU A 31 -11.53 7.67 -2.29
CA LEU A 31 -12.66 6.98 -2.93
C LEU A 31 -13.70 7.96 -3.49
N HIS A 32 -14.01 9.03 -2.78
CA HIS A 32 -15.13 9.91 -3.12
C HIS A 32 -14.73 11.01 -4.10
N GLY A 33 -13.58 11.66 -3.90
CA GLY A 33 -13.15 12.81 -4.70
C GLY A 33 -12.51 12.47 -6.05
N THR A 34 -12.14 11.21 -6.29
CA THR A 34 -11.50 10.80 -7.54
C THR A 34 -12.52 10.58 -8.65
N SER A 35 -12.24 11.10 -9.85
CA SER A 35 -12.99 10.82 -11.07
C SER A 35 -12.45 9.60 -11.82
N THR A 36 -13.34 8.72 -12.28
CA THR A 36 -12.95 7.61 -13.15
C THR A 36 -12.48 8.07 -14.53
N GLU A 37 -12.85 9.28 -14.94
CA GLU A 37 -12.36 9.90 -16.16
C GLU A 37 -10.86 10.27 -16.05
N ASP A 38 -10.45 10.80 -14.88
CA ASP A 38 -9.05 11.11 -14.61
C ASP A 38 -8.20 9.84 -14.59
N ILE A 39 -8.70 8.77 -13.97
CA ILE A 39 -8.05 7.45 -14.01
C ILE A 39 -7.90 6.95 -15.44
N ALA A 40 -8.98 7.01 -16.23
CA ALA A 40 -8.97 6.56 -17.62
C ALA A 40 -7.97 7.36 -18.48
N ARG A 41 -7.97 8.69 -18.31
CA ARG A 41 -7.02 9.59 -18.99
C ARG A 41 -5.57 9.26 -18.62
N ARG A 42 -5.26 9.04 -17.33
CA ARG A 42 -3.92 8.66 -16.88
C ARG A 42 -3.49 7.30 -17.44
N ALA A 43 -4.41 6.33 -17.49
CA ALA A 43 -4.14 5.00 -18.04
C ALA A 43 -4.11 4.94 -19.57
N GLY A 44 -4.43 6.05 -20.27
CA GLY A 44 -4.49 6.07 -21.73
C GLY A 44 -5.61 5.21 -22.32
N VAL A 45 -6.74 5.06 -21.60
CA VAL A 45 -7.91 4.28 -22.03
C VAL A 45 -9.19 5.12 -21.97
N SER A 46 -10.29 4.59 -22.51
CA SER A 46 -11.60 5.24 -22.37
C SER A 46 -12.24 4.90 -21.01
N GLN A 47 -13.00 5.83 -20.44
CA GLN A 47 -13.77 5.59 -19.20
C GLN A 47 -14.71 4.38 -19.30
N PRO A 48 -15.48 4.16 -20.41
CA PRO A 48 -16.27 2.94 -20.58
C PRO A 48 -15.44 1.65 -20.50
N TYR A 49 -14.18 1.70 -20.93
CA TYR A 49 -13.28 0.55 -20.82
C TYR A 49 -12.96 0.22 -19.36
N VAL A 50 -12.73 1.24 -18.53
CA VAL A 50 -12.51 1.08 -17.08
C VAL A 50 -13.73 0.42 -16.44
N PHE A 51 -14.94 0.90 -16.73
CA PHE A 51 -16.18 0.29 -16.21
C PHE A 51 -16.40 -1.15 -16.71
N ARG A 52 -16.02 -1.45 -17.94
CA ARG A 52 -16.12 -2.82 -18.47
C ARG A 52 -15.23 -3.79 -17.70
N LEU A 53 -14.06 -3.35 -17.23
CA LEU A 53 -13.09 -4.21 -16.52
C LEU A 53 -13.38 -4.33 -15.01
N PHE A 54 -13.86 -3.27 -14.40
CA PHE A 54 -13.98 -3.19 -12.93
C PHE A 54 -15.42 -3.01 -12.43
N GLY A 55 -16.38 -2.74 -13.31
CA GLY A 55 -17.78 -2.54 -12.97
C GLY A 55 -18.04 -1.16 -12.37
N THR A 56 -17.51 -0.85 -11.20
CA THR A 56 -17.73 0.43 -10.51
C THR A 56 -16.41 1.07 -10.07
N LYS A 57 -16.45 2.37 -9.76
CA LYS A 57 -15.32 3.08 -9.13
C LYS A 57 -14.91 2.41 -7.80
N LYS A 58 -15.90 1.97 -7.01
CA LYS A 58 -15.65 1.30 -5.73
C LYS A 58 -14.92 -0.04 -5.94
N GLU A 59 -15.35 -0.85 -6.89
CA GLU A 59 -14.65 -2.11 -7.19
C GLU A 59 -13.20 -1.88 -7.64
N LEU A 60 -12.95 -0.85 -8.45
CA LEU A 60 -11.60 -0.46 -8.82
C LEU A 60 -10.79 -0.02 -7.59
N PHE A 61 -11.40 0.75 -6.67
CA PHE A 61 -10.75 1.15 -5.43
C PHE A 61 -10.39 -0.07 -4.56
N LEU A 62 -11.32 -1.01 -4.39
CA LEU A 62 -11.10 -2.25 -3.63
C LEU A 62 -9.97 -3.09 -4.24
N GLU A 63 -9.93 -3.21 -5.56
CA GLU A 63 -8.85 -3.91 -6.25
C GLU A 63 -7.49 -3.22 -6.04
N THR A 64 -7.49 -1.89 -6.09
CA THR A 64 -6.28 -1.10 -5.83
C THR A 64 -5.80 -1.29 -4.39
N VAL A 65 -6.72 -1.35 -3.41
CA VAL A 65 -6.41 -1.66 -2.01
C VAL A 65 -5.75 -3.03 -1.88
N ARG A 66 -6.36 -4.08 -2.45
CA ARG A 66 -5.80 -5.43 -2.41
C ARG A 66 -4.38 -5.47 -2.98
N ARG A 67 -4.16 -4.78 -4.10
CA ARG A 67 -2.85 -4.74 -4.73
C ARG A 67 -1.81 -4.02 -3.88
N GLY A 68 -2.17 -2.88 -3.28
CA GLY A 68 -1.26 -2.12 -2.42
C GLY A 68 -0.82 -2.92 -1.20
N PHE A 69 -1.75 -3.55 -0.49
CA PHE A 69 -1.43 -4.38 0.68
C PHE A 69 -0.65 -5.65 0.30
N ARG A 70 -1.01 -6.30 -0.81
CA ARG A 70 -0.27 -7.46 -1.31
C ARG A 70 1.18 -7.10 -1.64
N HIS A 71 1.42 -5.96 -2.27
CA HIS A 71 2.78 -5.49 -2.54
C HIS A 71 3.58 -5.29 -1.24
N VAL A 72 3.00 -4.71 -0.19
CA VAL A 72 3.66 -4.61 1.11
C VAL A 72 3.99 -5.98 1.69
N LEU A 73 3.06 -6.94 1.59
CA LEU A 73 3.30 -8.31 2.04
C LEU A 73 4.45 -8.98 1.27
N GLU A 74 4.48 -8.83 -0.06
CA GLU A 74 5.55 -9.35 -0.92
C GLU A 74 6.91 -8.77 -0.52
N VAL A 75 6.99 -7.46 -0.30
CA VAL A 75 8.20 -6.77 0.16
C VAL A 75 8.68 -7.31 1.51
N PHE A 76 7.77 -7.56 2.46
CA PHE A 76 8.14 -8.16 3.75
C PHE A 76 8.62 -9.60 3.60
N GLN A 77 7.96 -10.40 2.76
CA GLN A 77 8.35 -11.78 2.49
C GLN A 77 9.74 -11.87 1.86
N GLU A 78 10.02 -11.02 0.88
CA GLU A 78 11.32 -10.93 0.21
C GLU A 78 12.43 -10.49 1.18
N ALA A 79 12.18 -9.47 2.00
CA ALA A 79 13.12 -8.99 3.00
C ALA A 79 13.43 -10.06 4.07
N ALA A 80 12.40 -10.75 4.55
CA ALA A 80 12.56 -11.83 5.52
C ALA A 80 13.32 -13.03 4.93
N ALA A 81 13.04 -13.41 3.68
CA ALA A 81 13.73 -14.49 3.00
C ALA A 81 15.21 -14.18 2.70
N ALA A 82 15.53 -12.91 2.44
CA ALA A 82 16.90 -12.46 2.20
C ALA A 82 17.73 -12.35 3.50
N ASN A 83 17.06 -12.20 4.65
CA ASN A 83 17.72 -12.04 5.94
C ASN A 83 18.13 -13.41 6.52
N ARG A 84 19.42 -13.73 6.50
CA ARG A 84 19.95 -15.02 6.97
C ARG A 84 20.49 -15.01 8.40
N GLU A 85 20.98 -13.87 8.90
CA GLU A 85 21.70 -13.77 10.19
C GLU A 85 21.41 -12.47 10.95
N GLY A 86 20.53 -11.61 10.46
CA GLY A 86 20.20 -10.32 11.06
C GLY A 86 18.83 -10.26 11.71
N ASP A 87 18.44 -9.08 12.16
CA ASP A 87 17.10 -8.81 12.65
C ASP A 87 16.11 -8.74 11.49
N VAL A 88 15.16 -9.67 11.45
CA VAL A 88 14.15 -9.74 10.39
C VAL A 88 13.21 -8.54 10.38
N PHE A 89 12.90 -7.98 11.57
CA PHE A 89 12.04 -6.80 11.69
C PHE A 89 12.72 -5.56 11.12
N LEU A 90 14.01 -5.39 11.41
CA LEU A 90 14.81 -4.32 10.85
C LEU A 90 14.89 -4.41 9.32
N SER A 91 15.12 -5.62 8.79
CA SER A 91 15.16 -5.86 7.34
C SER A 91 13.83 -5.52 6.66
N MET A 92 12.70 -5.95 7.24
CA MET A 92 11.36 -5.61 6.74
C MET A 92 11.08 -4.10 6.84
N GLY A 93 11.49 -3.46 7.95
CA GLY A 93 11.34 -2.02 8.15
C GLY A 93 12.10 -1.19 7.11
N HIS A 94 13.34 -1.56 6.78
CA HIS A 94 14.14 -0.92 5.74
C HIS A 94 13.51 -1.10 4.35
N ALA A 95 13.11 -2.32 4.00
CA ALA A 95 12.44 -2.60 2.72
C ALA A 95 11.13 -1.82 2.57
N TYR A 96 10.34 -1.71 3.64
CA TYR A 96 9.14 -0.88 3.65
C TYR A 96 9.44 0.62 3.49
N GLY A 97 10.62 1.06 3.92
CA GLY A 97 11.10 2.42 3.69
C GLY A 97 11.10 2.80 2.21
N ASP A 98 11.48 1.88 1.33
CA ASP A 98 11.47 2.09 -0.13
C ASP A 98 10.04 2.20 -0.68
N VAL A 99 9.10 1.38 -0.21
CA VAL A 99 7.68 1.49 -0.57
C VAL A 99 7.11 2.86 -0.20
N ARG A 100 7.46 3.38 0.98
CA ARG A 100 7.00 4.69 1.47
C ARG A 100 7.60 5.88 0.72
N ARG A 101 8.79 5.73 0.11
CA ARG A 101 9.39 6.78 -0.75
C ARG A 101 8.52 7.08 -1.96
N ASP A 102 7.75 6.11 -2.45
CA ASP A 102 6.68 6.41 -3.38
C ASP A 102 5.50 7.06 -2.64
N ARG A 103 5.47 8.40 -2.71
CA ARG A 103 4.45 9.18 -2.03
C ARG A 103 3.02 8.80 -2.42
N ALA A 104 2.79 8.37 -3.66
CA ALA A 104 1.47 7.95 -4.08
C ALA A 104 1.05 6.65 -3.38
N SER A 105 1.95 5.69 -3.17
CA SER A 105 1.69 4.48 -2.39
C SER A 105 1.34 4.80 -0.94
N LEU A 106 2.13 5.65 -0.28
CA LEU A 106 1.87 6.09 1.09
C LEU A 106 0.51 6.80 1.23
N MET A 107 0.26 7.80 0.38
CA MET A 107 -0.99 8.57 0.44
C MET A 107 -2.20 7.71 0.11
N PHE A 108 -2.09 6.79 -0.86
CA PHE A 108 -3.17 5.86 -1.15
C PHE A 108 -3.48 4.94 0.05
N GLN A 109 -2.47 4.46 0.76
CA GLN A 109 -2.68 3.67 1.98
C GLN A 109 -3.42 4.48 3.05
N MET A 110 -3.08 5.76 3.24
CA MET A 110 -3.82 6.65 4.15
C MET A 110 -5.27 6.83 3.71
N GLN A 111 -5.52 7.00 2.42
CA GLN A 111 -6.88 7.09 1.85
C GLN A 111 -7.67 5.80 2.04
N ALA A 112 -7.03 4.63 1.95
CA ALA A 112 -7.68 3.35 2.21
C ALA A 112 -8.16 3.24 3.66
N TYR A 113 -7.35 3.68 4.62
CA TYR A 113 -7.76 3.72 6.03
C TYR A 113 -8.89 4.74 6.29
N ALA A 114 -8.79 5.94 5.71
CA ALA A 114 -9.82 6.97 5.83
C ALA A 114 -11.17 6.53 5.23
N ALA A 115 -11.15 5.71 4.18
CA ALA A 115 -12.34 5.18 3.52
C ALA A 115 -13.00 3.99 4.27
N CYS A 116 -12.45 3.54 5.40
CA CYS A 116 -13.02 2.42 6.19
C CYS A 116 -14.38 2.73 6.84
N GLU A 117 -14.94 3.92 6.67
CA GLU A 117 -16.35 4.17 6.98
C GLU A 117 -17.27 3.33 6.08
N ASP A 118 -16.90 3.16 4.79
CA ASP A 118 -17.57 2.23 3.89
C ASP A 118 -17.32 0.78 4.35
N PRO A 119 -18.39 -0.04 4.57
CA PRO A 119 -18.26 -1.39 5.12
C PRO A 119 -17.50 -2.36 4.20
N ASP A 120 -17.61 -2.20 2.87
CA ASP A 120 -16.91 -3.07 1.91
C ASP A 120 -15.41 -2.75 1.90
N VAL A 121 -15.05 -1.45 1.96
CA VAL A 121 -13.65 -1.02 2.08
C VAL A 121 -13.05 -1.52 3.39
N ARG A 122 -13.76 -1.31 4.49
CA ARG A 122 -13.32 -1.76 5.82
C ARG A 122 -13.08 -3.27 5.85
N LYS A 123 -13.96 -4.06 5.21
CA LYS A 123 -13.81 -5.51 5.12
C LYS A 123 -12.50 -5.87 4.39
N VAL A 124 -12.29 -5.32 3.20
CA VAL A 124 -11.10 -5.60 2.39
C VAL A 124 -9.82 -5.15 3.10
N VAL A 125 -9.79 -3.94 3.66
CA VAL A 125 -8.62 -3.44 4.41
C VAL A 125 -8.27 -4.36 5.56
N ARG A 126 -9.27 -4.83 6.34
CA ARG A 126 -9.04 -5.77 7.45
C ARG A 126 -8.51 -7.12 6.99
N GLU A 127 -9.06 -7.67 5.91
CA GLU A 127 -8.64 -8.95 5.34
C GLU A 127 -7.20 -8.90 4.86
N GLU A 128 -6.84 -7.88 4.11
CA GLU A 128 -5.48 -7.70 3.58
C GLU A 128 -4.47 -7.36 4.70
N PHE A 129 -4.82 -6.47 5.61
CA PHE A 129 -3.97 -6.15 6.76
C PHE A 129 -3.71 -7.37 7.64
N ALA A 130 -4.72 -8.23 7.83
CA ALA A 130 -4.57 -9.46 8.59
C ALA A 130 -3.59 -10.45 7.94
N GLN A 131 -3.43 -10.44 6.62
CA GLN A 131 -2.41 -11.27 5.94
C GLN A 131 -1.00 -10.79 6.29
N ILE A 132 -0.78 -9.47 6.27
CA ILE A 132 0.51 -8.87 6.67
C ILE A 132 0.79 -9.18 8.14
N TYR A 133 -0.21 -8.98 9.03
CA TYR A 133 -0.05 -9.24 10.46
C TYR A 133 0.36 -10.70 10.73
N ARG A 134 -0.35 -11.67 10.15
CA ARG A 134 -0.03 -13.11 10.32
C ARG A 134 1.35 -13.46 9.79
N PHE A 135 1.78 -12.85 8.70
CA PHE A 135 3.12 -13.06 8.18
C PHE A 135 4.19 -12.55 9.17
N VAL A 136 4.05 -11.31 9.65
CA VAL A 136 4.97 -10.72 10.62
C VAL A 136 4.99 -11.52 11.92
N GLU A 137 3.82 -11.96 12.42
CA GLU A 137 3.69 -12.86 13.54
C GLU A 137 4.44 -14.19 13.30
N SER A 138 4.32 -14.79 12.13
CA SER A 138 4.95 -16.08 11.79
C SER A 138 6.49 -16.02 11.82
N VAL A 139 7.09 -14.85 11.57
CA VAL A 139 8.55 -14.66 11.57
C VAL A 139 9.07 -14.09 12.89
N SER A 140 8.19 -13.81 13.86
CA SER A 140 8.56 -13.26 15.17
C SER A 140 9.19 -14.29 16.14
N GLY A 141 9.06 -15.57 15.84
CA GLY A 141 9.44 -16.63 16.78
C GLY A 141 8.56 -16.69 18.03
N GLY A 142 7.35 -16.10 18.01
CA GLY A 142 6.40 -16.06 19.13
C GLY A 142 6.59 -14.84 20.06
N ASP A 143 7.30 -13.82 19.58
CA ASP A 143 7.53 -12.57 20.34
C ASP A 143 6.44 -11.54 20.00
N ASP A 144 5.34 -11.56 20.73
CA ASP A 144 4.19 -10.66 20.53
C ASP A 144 4.57 -9.18 20.77
N GLU A 145 5.52 -8.89 21.66
CA GLU A 145 5.94 -7.53 21.97
C GLU A 145 6.65 -6.92 20.74
N LYS A 146 7.54 -7.67 20.10
CA LYS A 146 8.20 -7.24 18.85
C LYS A 146 7.19 -7.03 17.72
N VAL A 147 6.21 -7.91 17.56
CA VAL A 147 5.16 -7.75 16.55
C VAL A 147 4.41 -6.44 16.76
N GLN A 148 3.96 -6.19 18.03
CA GLN A 148 3.25 -4.96 18.35
C GLN A 148 4.11 -3.72 18.12
N GLU A 149 5.38 -3.74 18.51
CA GLU A 149 6.29 -2.61 18.32
C GLU A 149 6.55 -2.33 16.84
N PHE A 150 6.74 -3.36 16.03
CA PHE A 150 6.88 -3.24 14.58
C PHE A 150 5.70 -2.50 13.95
N PHE A 151 4.45 -2.88 14.29
CA PHE A 151 3.27 -2.21 13.74
C PHE A 151 3.08 -0.81 14.30
N LYS A 152 3.33 -0.57 15.59
CA LYS A 152 3.27 0.78 16.19
C LYS A 152 4.25 1.71 15.50
N THR A 153 5.51 1.31 15.38
CA THR A 153 6.56 2.09 14.73
C THR A 153 6.24 2.33 13.26
N GLY A 154 5.81 1.29 12.52
CA GLY A 154 5.43 1.41 11.12
C GLY A 154 4.28 2.39 10.89
N MET A 155 3.22 2.33 11.70
CA MET A 155 2.08 3.26 11.61
C MET A 155 2.48 4.69 11.97
N PHE A 156 3.28 4.86 13.01
CA PHE A 156 3.82 6.16 13.40
C PHE A 156 4.64 6.81 12.29
N ILE A 157 5.56 6.05 11.69
CA ILE A 157 6.40 6.52 10.59
C ILE A 157 5.53 6.86 9.34
N ASN A 158 4.47 6.11 9.06
CA ASN A 158 3.56 6.41 7.96
C ASN A 158 2.89 7.76 8.14
N VAL A 159 2.40 8.06 9.34
CA VAL A 159 1.78 9.36 9.66
C VAL A 159 2.81 10.49 9.56
N ALA A 160 4.01 10.30 10.10
CA ALA A 160 5.10 11.27 10.02
C ALA A 160 5.51 11.56 8.57
N ALA A 161 5.61 10.52 7.74
CA ALA A 161 5.92 10.65 6.32
C ALA A 161 4.78 11.28 5.51
N ALA A 162 3.52 10.98 5.85
CA ALA A 162 2.36 11.63 5.22
C ALA A 162 2.33 13.14 5.46
N MET A 163 2.74 13.57 6.66
CA MET A 163 2.91 14.99 7.03
C MET A 163 4.21 15.62 6.51
N ASP A 164 5.09 14.82 5.87
CA ASP A 164 6.41 15.25 5.40
C ASP A 164 7.30 15.88 6.49
N LEU A 165 7.24 15.31 7.70
CA LEU A 165 7.96 15.87 8.86
C LEU A 165 9.47 15.83 8.67
N GLY A 166 10.00 14.97 7.82
CA GLY A 166 11.44 14.90 7.52
C GLY A 166 11.98 16.12 6.77
N ALA A 167 11.11 16.84 6.05
CA ALA A 167 11.46 18.08 5.35
C ALA A 167 11.36 19.34 6.25
N LEU A 168 10.81 19.18 7.46
CA LEU A 168 10.58 20.32 8.36
C LEU A 168 11.80 20.55 9.26
N ASP A 169 12.49 21.66 9.06
CA ASP A 169 13.57 22.11 9.97
C ASP A 169 12.98 22.76 11.23
N SER A 170 12.61 21.93 12.19
CA SER A 170 12.00 22.36 13.44
C SER A 170 12.39 21.44 14.59
N PRO A 171 12.72 22.01 15.78
CA PRO A 171 13.13 21.22 16.95
C PRO A 171 12.09 20.17 17.37
N TRP A 172 10.80 20.48 17.29
CA TRP A 172 9.76 19.51 17.65
C TRP A 172 9.65 18.35 16.65
N ALA A 173 9.80 18.64 15.32
CA ALA A 173 9.77 17.61 14.29
C ALA A 173 10.98 16.67 14.42
N HIS A 174 12.16 17.23 14.66
CA HIS A 174 13.36 16.44 14.93
C HIS A 174 13.19 15.60 16.22
N SER A 175 12.61 16.16 17.28
CA SER A 175 12.36 15.42 18.52
C SER A 175 11.35 14.29 18.31
N PHE A 176 10.28 14.55 17.53
CA PHE A 176 9.27 13.58 17.19
C PHE A 176 9.85 12.39 16.39
N LEU A 177 10.68 12.67 15.39
CA LEU A 177 11.31 11.65 14.55
C LEU A 177 12.41 10.85 15.26
N LYS A 178 13.10 11.43 16.26
CA LYS A 178 14.13 10.72 17.02
C LYS A 178 13.59 9.48 17.72
N GLY A 179 12.35 9.50 18.20
CA GLY A 179 11.70 8.35 18.81
C GLY A 179 11.50 7.17 17.84
N CYS A 180 11.52 7.43 16.52
CA CYS A 180 11.36 6.40 15.50
C CYS A 180 12.68 5.85 14.95
N LEU A 181 13.78 6.61 15.11
CA LEU A 181 15.08 6.32 14.51
C LEU A 181 16.10 5.75 15.49
N GLN A 182 15.80 5.79 16.79
CA GLN A 182 16.74 5.34 17.85
C GLN A 182 16.69 3.84 18.13
N GLU A 183 15.75 3.09 17.53
CA GLU A 183 15.61 1.63 17.69
C GLU A 183 15.95 0.86 16.40
N GLN A 184 16.72 1.50 15.50
CA GLN A 184 17.16 0.85 14.26
C GLN A 184 18.68 0.62 14.26
#